data_29ebb300722ed198d069b949ea86b6e7
#
_entry.id   29ebb300722ed198d069b949ea86b6e7
#
_cell.length_a   1.000
_cell.length_b   1.000
_cell.length_c   1.000
_cell.angle_alpha   90.00
_cell.angle_beta   90.00
_cell.angle_gamma   90.00
#
_symmetry.space_group_name_H-M   'P 1'
#
loop_
_entity.id
_entity.type
_entity.pdbx_description
1 polymer ?
#
loop_
_entity_poly.entity_id
_entity_poly.type
_entity_poly.pdbx_seq_one_letter_code
_entity_poly.pdbx_strand_id
1 'polypeptide(L)'
;MMGIRLMENFRHPYRAVSIQDFWKRWHISLTCWFTDYVYIPLGGNRRGFAKRCRNVLIVFLLSGFWHGASWNFVVWGLIHGIYMVGAICPSQIRKDKKRILHPAAGWILTLLLVNIAWVFFRAPSLIGAWRILQQPFVNPLGSGIAETMSFLGIRGSAILRLLTTGISWLILERLPEEIDKNCQTQKGFCMAAVIFVVMVTVIEFSWLGRMASGGENAFIYFRF
;
A
#
# COMPACT_ATOMS: atom_id res chain seq x y z
N MET A 1 14.45 -0.18 -27.24
CA MET A 1 14.24 0.58 -25.98
C MET A 1 14.77 1.99 -26.22
N MET A 2 13.99 3.03 -25.90
CA MET A 2 14.32 4.44 -26.21
C MET A 2 15.41 5.06 -25.31
N GLY A 3 16.16 4.30 -24.51
CA GLY A 3 17.24 4.80 -23.65
C GLY A 3 16.81 5.69 -22.49
N ILE A 4 15.51 5.88 -22.26
CA ILE A 4 14.99 6.71 -21.18
C ILE A 4 14.99 5.88 -19.87
N ARG A 5 15.71 6.35 -18.87
CA ARG A 5 15.66 5.79 -17.50
C ARG A 5 14.56 6.50 -16.73
N LEU A 6 13.47 5.80 -16.46
CA LEU A 6 12.42 6.29 -15.56
C LEU A 6 12.87 6.12 -14.11
N MET A 7 12.44 7.07 -13.23
CA MET A 7 12.71 6.91 -11.81
C MET A 7 11.86 5.77 -11.22
N GLU A 8 12.41 5.09 -10.23
CA GLU A 8 11.72 4.04 -9.49
C GLU A 8 10.60 4.63 -8.64
N ASN A 9 9.37 4.16 -8.83
CA ASN A 9 8.19 4.63 -8.09
C ASN A 9 7.86 3.78 -6.86
N PHE A 10 8.27 2.52 -6.84
CA PHE A 10 7.96 1.57 -5.78
C PHE A 10 9.22 0.79 -5.41
N ARG A 11 9.58 0.82 -4.11
CA ARG A 11 10.76 0.13 -3.57
C ARG A 11 10.36 -0.75 -2.39
N HIS A 12 9.80 -1.93 -2.66
CA HIS A 12 9.33 -2.89 -1.65
C HIS A 12 8.52 -2.23 -0.51
N PRO A 13 7.42 -1.50 -0.82
CA PRO A 13 6.70 -0.69 0.18
C PRO A 13 6.09 -1.51 1.31
N TYR A 14 5.68 -2.75 1.04
CA TYR A 14 5.10 -3.63 2.05
C TYR A 14 6.14 -4.25 3.01
N ARG A 15 7.44 -4.04 2.80
CA ARG A 15 8.51 -4.33 3.76
C ARG A 15 8.76 -3.17 4.74
N ALA A 16 8.03 -2.08 4.63
CA ALA A 16 8.20 -0.92 5.48
C ALA A 16 7.89 -1.24 6.95
N VAL A 17 8.76 -0.80 7.85
CA VAL A 17 8.63 -1.02 9.31
C VAL A 17 8.04 0.19 10.03
N SER A 18 7.63 1.22 9.28
CA SER A 18 6.92 2.40 9.77
C SER A 18 6.17 3.08 8.63
N ILE A 19 5.15 3.89 8.96
CA ILE A 19 4.42 4.69 7.97
C ILE A 19 5.35 5.66 7.23
N GLN A 20 6.35 6.22 7.89
CA GLN A 20 7.34 7.08 7.25
C GLN A 20 8.20 6.31 6.24
N ASP A 21 8.59 5.07 6.57
CA ASP A 21 9.33 4.19 5.67
C ASP A 21 8.46 3.75 4.49
N PHE A 22 7.16 3.47 4.72
CA PHE A 22 6.20 3.14 3.67
C PHE A 22 6.13 4.25 2.61
N TRP A 23 5.93 5.51 2.99
CA TRP A 23 5.82 6.62 2.06
C TRP A 23 7.13 7.00 1.35
N LYS A 24 8.29 6.57 1.86
CA LYS A 24 9.58 6.66 1.14
C LYS A 24 9.72 5.61 0.03
N ARG A 25 8.89 4.58 0.05
CA ARG A 25 8.93 3.42 -0.84
C ARG A 25 7.73 3.36 -1.78
N TRP A 26 6.64 4.06 -1.45
CA TRP A 26 5.39 4.09 -2.20
C TRP A 26 5.27 5.37 -3.01
N HIS A 27 5.00 5.22 -4.31
CA HIS A 27 4.76 6.31 -5.26
C HIS A 27 5.78 7.45 -5.13
N ILE A 28 7.06 7.12 -5.24
CA ILE A 28 8.20 7.98 -4.90
C ILE A 28 8.15 9.29 -5.70
N SER A 29 7.87 9.24 -7.01
CA SER A 29 7.80 10.44 -7.85
C SER A 29 6.70 11.42 -7.37
N LEU A 30 5.51 10.91 -7.05
CA LEU A 30 4.41 11.73 -6.55
C LEU A 30 4.74 12.33 -5.17
N THR A 31 5.35 11.52 -4.29
CA THR A 31 5.81 11.98 -2.97
C THR A 31 6.86 13.08 -3.08
N CYS A 32 7.81 12.96 -4.00
CA CYS A 32 8.78 14.01 -4.31
C CYS A 32 8.08 15.26 -4.82
N TRP A 33 7.16 15.12 -5.78
CA TRP A 33 6.41 16.25 -6.33
C TRP A 33 5.65 17.02 -5.25
N PHE A 34 4.88 16.35 -4.39
CA PHE A 34 4.18 17.00 -3.28
C PHE A 34 5.14 17.63 -2.28
N THR A 35 6.31 17.03 -2.09
CA THR A 35 7.34 17.61 -1.20
C THR A 35 7.87 18.92 -1.77
N ASP A 36 8.23 18.96 -3.05
CA ASP A 36 8.87 20.10 -3.68
C ASP A 36 7.88 21.25 -3.93
N TYR A 37 6.67 20.93 -4.40
CA TYR A 37 5.70 21.94 -4.83
C TYR A 37 4.66 22.31 -3.77
N VAL A 38 4.48 21.53 -2.71
CA VAL A 38 3.50 21.82 -1.66
C VAL A 38 4.16 21.96 -0.30
N TYR A 39 4.88 20.91 0.16
CA TYR A 39 5.40 20.89 1.51
C TYR A 39 6.47 21.94 1.79
N ILE A 40 7.46 22.08 0.90
CA ILE A 40 8.55 23.06 1.02
C ILE A 40 8.02 24.51 0.93
N PRO A 41 7.17 24.87 -0.05
CA PRO A 41 6.57 26.22 -0.11
C PRO A 41 5.74 26.58 1.11
N LEU A 42 5.05 25.64 1.76
CA LEU A 42 4.35 25.86 3.02
C LEU A 42 5.28 26.10 4.22
N GLY A 43 6.60 26.01 4.01
CA GLY A 43 7.64 26.21 5.02
C GLY A 43 8.26 24.92 5.55
N GLY A 44 7.84 23.75 5.06
CA GLY A 44 8.43 22.45 5.40
C GLY A 44 8.54 22.23 6.91
N ASN A 45 9.74 21.85 7.38
CA ASN A 45 10.07 21.60 8.79
C ASN A 45 10.49 22.86 9.58
N ARG A 46 10.70 23.99 8.90
CA ARG A 46 11.46 25.12 9.43
C ARG A 46 10.66 26.02 10.38
N ARG A 47 9.33 25.92 10.38
CA ARG A 47 8.44 26.85 11.09
C ARG A 47 7.82 26.28 12.37
N GLY A 48 8.47 25.31 13.01
CA GLY A 48 8.03 24.69 14.25
C GLY A 48 7.09 23.49 14.06
N PHE A 49 6.87 22.74 15.15
CA PHE A 49 6.17 21.45 15.12
C PHE A 49 4.72 21.54 14.65
N ALA A 50 3.93 22.48 15.17
CA ALA A 50 2.53 22.65 14.80
C ALA A 50 2.35 22.94 13.29
N LYS A 51 3.20 23.81 12.74
CA LYS A 51 3.18 24.13 11.31
C LYS A 51 3.63 22.95 10.46
N ARG A 52 4.60 22.16 10.94
CA ARG A 52 5.01 20.90 10.29
C ARG A 52 3.85 19.92 10.21
N CYS A 53 3.13 19.68 11.30
CA CYS A 53 1.96 18.78 11.33
C CYS A 53 0.87 19.25 10.36
N ARG A 54 0.55 20.55 10.39
CA ARG A 54 -0.41 21.17 9.45
C ARG A 54 0.02 20.94 8.00
N ASN A 55 1.29 21.20 7.66
CA ASN A 55 1.79 21.04 6.29
C ASN A 55 1.69 19.59 5.82
N VAL A 56 1.99 18.61 6.68
CA VAL A 56 1.82 17.19 6.39
C VAL A 56 0.34 16.87 6.11
N LEU A 57 -0.60 17.34 6.95
CA LEU A 57 -2.03 17.11 6.73
C LEU A 57 -2.49 17.71 5.40
N ILE A 58 -2.07 18.93 5.07
CA ILE A 58 -2.41 19.57 3.79
C ILE A 58 -1.92 18.72 2.61
N VAL A 59 -0.67 18.26 2.64
CA VAL A 59 -0.11 17.41 1.58
C VAL A 59 -0.93 16.15 1.38
N PHE A 60 -1.27 15.45 2.45
CA PHE A 60 -2.04 14.21 2.35
C PHE A 60 -3.50 14.43 1.93
N LEU A 61 -4.14 15.52 2.37
CA LEU A 61 -5.46 15.89 1.90
C LEU A 61 -5.45 16.21 0.40
N LEU A 62 -4.47 16.97 -0.07
CA LEU A 62 -4.31 17.26 -1.50
C LEU A 62 -4.01 16.00 -2.30
N SER A 63 -3.19 15.09 -1.76
CA SER A 63 -2.92 13.78 -2.37
C SER A 63 -4.20 12.94 -2.50
N GLY A 64 -5.05 12.93 -1.47
CA GLY A 64 -6.35 12.28 -1.54
C GLY A 64 -7.24 12.89 -2.61
N PHE A 65 -7.35 14.21 -2.65
CA PHE A 65 -8.14 14.93 -3.65
C PHE A 65 -7.63 14.72 -5.08
N TRP A 66 -6.32 14.57 -5.25
CA TRP A 66 -5.70 14.24 -6.54
C TRP A 66 -6.15 12.89 -7.10
N HIS A 67 -6.47 11.91 -6.25
CA HIS A 67 -6.99 10.61 -6.67
C HIS A 67 -8.43 10.64 -7.17
N GLY A 68 -9.18 11.71 -6.89
CA GLY A 68 -10.55 11.89 -7.37
C GLY A 68 -11.43 12.72 -6.44
N ALA A 69 -12.53 13.23 -6.98
CA ALA A 69 -13.49 14.06 -6.27
C ALA A 69 -14.48 13.22 -5.42
N SER A 70 -13.96 12.26 -4.65
CA SER A 70 -14.75 11.44 -3.74
C SER A 70 -14.32 11.64 -2.30
N TRP A 71 -15.26 11.67 -1.39
CA TRP A 71 -15.00 11.74 0.06
C TRP A 71 -14.16 10.58 0.56
N ASN A 72 -14.22 9.42 -0.09
CA ASN A 72 -13.41 8.27 0.23
C ASN A 72 -11.91 8.57 0.11
N PHE A 73 -11.50 9.25 -0.96
CA PHE A 73 -10.11 9.64 -1.17
C PHE A 73 -9.66 10.74 -0.21
N VAL A 74 -10.54 11.69 0.10
CA VAL A 74 -10.27 12.74 1.09
C VAL A 74 -10.04 12.13 2.47
N VAL A 75 -10.90 11.19 2.89
CA VAL A 75 -10.76 10.47 4.17
C VAL A 75 -9.51 9.60 4.16
N TRP A 76 -9.21 8.90 3.06
CA TRP A 76 -7.97 8.14 2.90
C TRP A 76 -6.73 9.04 3.10
N GLY A 77 -6.69 10.19 2.45
CA GLY A 77 -5.62 11.17 2.61
C GLY A 77 -5.50 11.67 4.05
N LEU A 78 -6.65 12.02 4.68
CA LEU A 78 -6.67 12.45 6.08
C LEU A 78 -6.12 11.38 7.02
N ILE A 79 -6.51 10.11 6.85
CA ILE A 79 -6.03 8.97 7.64
C ILE A 79 -4.50 8.87 7.53
N HIS A 80 -3.96 8.88 6.32
CA HIS A 80 -2.50 8.83 6.12
C HIS A 80 -1.79 10.06 6.70
N GLY A 81 -2.39 11.25 6.58
CA GLY A 81 -1.89 12.47 7.21
C GLY A 81 -1.81 12.35 8.73
N ILE A 82 -2.86 11.80 9.38
CA ILE A 82 -2.89 11.54 10.83
C ILE A 82 -1.80 10.52 11.21
N TYR A 83 -1.65 9.43 10.46
CA TYR A 83 -0.60 8.44 10.71
C TYR A 83 0.80 9.06 10.65
N MET A 84 1.04 9.92 9.66
CA MET A 84 2.33 10.61 9.52
C MET A 84 2.57 11.59 10.65
N VAL A 85 1.57 12.37 11.07
CA VAL A 85 1.67 13.26 12.25
C VAL A 85 1.94 12.44 13.51
N GLY A 86 1.23 11.33 13.71
CA GLY A 86 1.46 10.41 14.82
C GLY A 86 2.88 9.83 14.83
N ALA A 87 3.43 9.53 13.66
CA ALA A 87 4.81 9.02 13.54
C ALA A 87 5.89 10.12 13.75
N ILE A 88 5.55 11.40 13.53
CA ILE A 88 6.46 12.54 13.76
C ILE A 88 6.47 12.93 15.25
N CYS A 89 5.34 12.87 15.95
CA CYS A 89 5.15 13.34 17.31
C CYS A 89 6.16 12.71 18.31
N PRO A 90 6.32 11.38 18.39
CA PRO A 90 7.27 10.78 19.33
C PRO A 90 8.72 11.18 19.08
N SER A 91 9.11 11.46 17.84
CA SER A 91 10.48 11.86 17.49
C SER A 91 10.87 13.24 18.01
N GLN A 92 9.90 14.10 18.30
CA GLN A 92 10.12 15.44 18.89
C GLN A 92 10.20 15.40 20.41
N ILE A 93 9.49 14.46 21.05
CA ILE A 93 9.41 14.37 22.53
C ILE A 93 10.62 13.58 23.06
N ARG A 94 11.12 12.60 22.32
CA ARG A 94 12.25 11.76 22.73
C ARG A 94 13.58 12.29 22.21
N LYS A 95 14.47 12.62 23.13
CA LYS A 95 15.88 12.93 22.83
C LYS A 95 16.63 11.70 22.33
N ASP A 96 16.23 10.49 22.75
CA ASP A 96 16.78 9.21 22.28
C ASP A 96 16.11 8.72 21.01
N LYS A 97 16.88 8.58 19.94
CA LYS A 97 16.44 8.04 18.64
C LYS A 97 16.20 6.52 18.62
N LYS A 98 16.16 5.85 19.80
CA LYS A 98 15.92 4.39 19.85
C LYS A 98 14.55 4.06 19.30
N ARG A 99 14.48 3.06 18.41
CA ARG A 99 13.24 2.50 17.90
C ARG A 99 12.32 2.11 19.05
N ILE A 100 11.07 2.57 19.02
CA ILE A 100 10.07 2.30 20.05
C ILE A 100 9.58 0.85 19.94
N LEU A 101 9.55 0.31 18.72
CA LEU A 101 9.00 -1.01 18.41
C LEU A 101 10.06 -1.92 17.82
N HIS A 102 9.97 -3.21 18.13
CA HIS A 102 10.72 -4.23 17.42
C HIS A 102 10.38 -4.18 15.92
N PRO A 103 11.34 -4.41 15.00
CA PRO A 103 11.10 -4.29 13.55
C PRO A 103 9.90 -5.09 13.06
N ALA A 104 9.71 -6.32 13.55
CA ALA A 104 8.56 -7.15 13.18
C ALA A 104 7.22 -6.55 13.64
N ALA A 105 7.16 -6.01 14.86
CA ALA A 105 5.95 -5.34 15.37
C ALA A 105 5.67 -4.05 14.60
N GLY A 106 6.70 -3.28 14.25
CA GLY A 106 6.59 -2.10 13.40
C GLY A 106 6.07 -2.43 12.00
N TRP A 107 6.55 -3.53 11.42
CA TRP A 107 6.10 -4.03 10.13
C TRP A 107 4.62 -4.43 10.15
N ILE A 108 4.20 -5.26 11.15
CA ILE A 108 2.80 -5.67 11.30
C ILE A 108 1.89 -4.46 11.49
N LEU A 109 2.26 -3.55 12.38
CA LEU A 109 1.49 -2.32 12.62
C LEU A 109 1.37 -1.48 11.35
N THR A 110 2.45 -1.31 10.61
CA THR A 110 2.45 -0.54 9.36
C THR A 110 1.52 -1.17 8.33
N LEU A 111 1.57 -2.50 8.16
CA LEU A 111 0.68 -3.24 7.27
C LEU A 111 -0.79 -3.06 7.67
N LEU A 112 -1.11 -3.20 8.96
CA LEU A 112 -2.49 -3.02 9.46
C LEU A 112 -3.00 -1.60 9.18
N LEU A 113 -2.22 -0.56 9.49
CA LEU A 113 -2.60 0.83 9.27
C LEU A 113 -2.81 1.14 7.79
N VAL A 114 -1.91 0.66 6.92
CA VAL A 114 -2.02 0.83 5.47
C VAL A 114 -3.26 0.10 4.93
N ASN A 115 -3.52 -1.14 5.38
CA ASN A 115 -4.71 -1.88 4.96
C ASN A 115 -6.02 -1.20 5.39
N ILE A 116 -6.10 -0.66 6.61
CA ILE A 116 -7.25 0.14 7.06
C ILE A 116 -7.48 1.33 6.11
N ALA A 117 -6.43 2.05 5.74
CA ALA A 117 -6.54 3.15 4.80
C ALA A 117 -6.97 2.66 3.39
N TRP A 118 -6.47 1.52 2.92
CA TRP A 118 -6.87 0.94 1.63
C TRP A 118 -8.35 0.58 1.55
N VAL A 119 -9.00 0.23 2.67
CA VAL A 119 -10.45 -0.01 2.71
C VAL A 119 -11.21 1.25 2.26
N PHE A 120 -10.83 2.44 2.77
CA PHE A 120 -11.45 3.69 2.35
C PHE A 120 -11.15 4.00 0.88
N PHE A 121 -9.96 3.72 0.41
CA PHE A 121 -9.56 3.96 -0.98
C PHE A 121 -10.37 3.12 -1.97
N ARG A 122 -10.64 1.85 -1.63
CA ARG A 122 -11.28 0.87 -2.54
C ARG A 122 -12.80 0.81 -2.42
N ALA A 123 -13.35 1.15 -1.26
CA ALA A 123 -14.79 1.06 -1.03
C ALA A 123 -15.59 2.02 -1.93
N PRO A 124 -16.79 1.66 -2.37
CA PRO A 124 -17.63 2.51 -3.21
C PRO A 124 -18.20 3.71 -2.45
N SER A 125 -18.25 3.65 -1.12
CA SER A 125 -18.76 4.72 -0.25
C SER A 125 -18.14 4.68 1.14
N LEU A 126 -18.19 5.79 1.89
CA LEU A 126 -17.73 5.86 3.29
C LEU A 126 -18.48 4.87 4.19
N ILE A 127 -19.79 4.73 3.97
CA ILE A 127 -20.62 3.77 4.72
C ILE A 127 -20.18 2.34 4.41
N GLY A 128 -19.87 2.04 3.13
CA GLY A 128 -19.34 0.75 2.72
C GLY A 128 -17.98 0.46 3.37
N ALA A 129 -17.08 1.43 3.38
CA ALA A 129 -15.78 1.31 4.06
C ALA A 129 -15.95 1.01 5.56
N TRP A 130 -16.83 1.74 6.22
CA TRP A 130 -17.12 1.54 7.64
C TRP A 130 -17.69 0.15 7.93
N ARG A 131 -18.65 -0.31 7.12
CA ARG A 131 -19.21 -1.68 7.24
C ARG A 131 -18.12 -2.74 7.11
N ILE A 132 -17.23 -2.62 6.13
CA ILE A 132 -16.11 -3.56 5.95
C ILE A 132 -15.23 -3.60 7.21
N LEU A 133 -14.91 -2.44 7.80
CA LEU A 133 -14.08 -2.37 9.00
C LEU A 133 -14.79 -2.91 10.26
N GLN A 134 -16.11 -2.82 10.33
CA GLN A 134 -16.88 -3.35 11.46
C GLN A 134 -17.09 -4.87 11.41
N GLN A 135 -17.13 -5.48 10.21
CA GLN A 135 -17.45 -6.90 10.04
C GLN A 135 -16.66 -7.86 10.92
N PRO A 136 -15.32 -7.72 11.07
CA PRO A 136 -14.56 -8.62 11.95
C PRO A 136 -14.99 -8.60 13.41
N PHE A 137 -15.60 -7.49 13.86
CA PHE A 137 -16.05 -7.31 15.25
C PHE A 137 -17.51 -7.73 15.48
N VAL A 138 -18.35 -7.56 14.45
CA VAL A 138 -19.79 -7.89 14.55
C VAL A 138 -20.02 -9.38 14.33
N ASN A 139 -19.26 -10.02 13.42
CA ASN A 139 -19.38 -11.42 13.07
C ASN A 139 -18.00 -12.11 12.99
N PRO A 140 -17.31 -12.34 14.10
CA PRO A 140 -15.92 -12.81 14.09
C PRO A 140 -15.74 -14.24 13.53
N LEU A 141 -16.78 -15.06 13.41
CA LEU A 141 -16.63 -16.51 13.17
C LEU A 141 -17.46 -17.11 12.01
N GLY A 142 -18.06 -16.35 11.10
CA GLY A 142 -18.76 -17.11 10.09
C GLY A 142 -19.40 -16.34 8.93
N SER A 143 -20.54 -15.72 9.15
CA SER A 143 -21.28 -15.05 8.08
C SER A 143 -20.59 -13.78 7.57
N GLY A 144 -19.90 -13.05 8.44
CA GLY A 144 -19.25 -11.81 8.09
C GLY A 144 -18.09 -11.95 7.08
N ILE A 145 -17.30 -13.01 7.21
CA ILE A 145 -16.24 -13.29 6.21
C ILE A 145 -16.89 -13.70 4.87
N ALA A 146 -17.90 -14.56 4.92
CA ALA A 146 -18.62 -14.99 3.72
C ALA A 146 -19.37 -13.84 3.05
N GLU A 147 -20.02 -12.95 3.81
CA GLU A 147 -20.68 -11.74 3.29
C GLU A 147 -19.68 -10.73 2.74
N THR A 148 -18.58 -10.47 3.46
CA THR A 148 -17.51 -9.57 2.98
C THR A 148 -16.91 -10.12 1.69
N MET A 149 -16.71 -11.43 1.59
CA MET A 149 -16.24 -12.08 0.39
C MET A 149 -17.25 -12.04 -0.74
N SER A 150 -18.51 -12.25 -0.45
CA SER A 150 -19.62 -12.12 -1.40
C SER A 150 -19.73 -10.67 -1.91
N PHE A 151 -19.63 -9.69 -1.02
CA PHE A 151 -19.63 -8.25 -1.35
C PHE A 151 -18.43 -7.84 -2.21
N LEU A 152 -17.26 -8.41 -1.95
CA LEU A 152 -16.05 -8.22 -2.77
C LEU A 152 -16.05 -9.10 -4.03
N GLY A 153 -17.11 -9.90 -4.27
CA GLY A 153 -17.16 -10.86 -5.37
C GLY A 153 -16.17 -12.03 -5.21
N ILE A 154 -15.66 -12.23 -3.98
CA ILE A 154 -14.64 -13.24 -3.66
C ILE A 154 -15.35 -14.56 -3.29
N ARG A 155 -15.44 -15.51 -4.20
CA ARG A 155 -15.87 -16.90 -3.89
C ARG A 155 -14.77 -17.64 -3.11
N GLY A 156 -15.12 -18.70 -2.36
CA GLY A 156 -14.18 -19.42 -1.47
C GLY A 156 -12.86 -19.90 -2.11
N SER A 157 -12.85 -20.16 -3.44
CA SER A 157 -11.62 -20.39 -4.20
C SER A 157 -10.69 -19.18 -4.31
N ALA A 158 -11.15 -17.97 -4.02
CA ALA A 158 -10.36 -16.76 -4.13
C ALA A 158 -9.49 -16.50 -2.89
N ILE A 159 -9.83 -17.04 -1.71
CA ILE A 159 -8.93 -16.99 -0.55
C ILE A 159 -7.66 -17.78 -0.85
N LEU A 160 -7.85 -19.01 -1.35
CA LEU A 160 -6.71 -19.84 -1.73
C LEU A 160 -5.84 -19.12 -2.78
N ARG A 161 -6.46 -18.44 -3.73
CA ARG A 161 -5.75 -17.65 -4.75
C ARG A 161 -5.05 -16.43 -4.17
N LEU A 162 -5.69 -15.66 -3.28
CA LEU A 162 -5.04 -14.55 -2.60
C LEU A 162 -3.85 -15.02 -1.75
N LEU A 163 -3.95 -16.17 -1.10
CA LEU A 163 -2.83 -16.77 -0.38
C LEU A 163 -1.74 -17.21 -1.34
N THR A 164 -2.08 -17.86 -2.46
CA THR A 164 -1.10 -18.29 -3.48
C THR A 164 -0.44 -17.09 -4.15
N THR A 165 -1.20 -16.05 -4.50
CA THR A 165 -0.65 -14.79 -5.05
C THR A 165 0.27 -14.10 -4.03
N GLY A 166 -0.13 -14.03 -2.77
CA GLY A 166 0.69 -13.45 -1.70
C GLY A 166 1.99 -14.21 -1.48
N ILE A 167 1.94 -15.54 -1.46
CA ILE A 167 3.12 -16.41 -1.34
C ILE A 167 4.01 -16.27 -2.59
N SER A 168 3.41 -16.32 -3.79
CA SER A 168 4.14 -16.14 -5.06
C SER A 168 4.83 -14.78 -5.11
N TRP A 169 4.15 -13.71 -4.66
CA TRP A 169 4.72 -12.37 -4.56
C TRP A 169 5.92 -12.32 -3.59
N LEU A 170 5.79 -12.91 -2.40
CA LEU A 170 6.87 -12.98 -1.42
C LEU A 170 8.09 -13.76 -1.95
N ILE A 171 7.84 -14.83 -2.72
CA ILE A 171 8.90 -15.59 -3.36
C ILE A 171 9.57 -14.75 -4.45
N LEU A 172 8.80 -14.11 -5.34
CA LEU A 172 9.32 -13.22 -6.40
C LEU A 172 10.15 -12.07 -5.84
N GLU A 173 9.74 -11.51 -4.72
CA GLU A 173 10.43 -10.39 -4.09
C GLU A 173 11.79 -10.79 -3.49
N ARG A 174 11.98 -12.08 -3.14
CA ARG A 174 13.24 -12.61 -2.60
C ARG A 174 14.18 -13.20 -3.66
N LEU A 175 13.63 -13.67 -4.78
CA LEU A 175 14.39 -14.32 -5.84
C LEU A 175 15.56 -13.48 -6.38
N PRO A 176 15.43 -12.16 -6.65
CA PRO A 176 16.56 -11.35 -7.14
C PRO A 176 17.72 -11.27 -6.16
N GLU A 177 17.49 -11.25 -4.85
CA GLU A 177 18.53 -11.19 -3.83
C GLU A 177 19.29 -12.52 -3.69
N GLU A 178 18.61 -13.64 -3.92
CA GLU A 178 19.21 -14.99 -3.89
C GLU A 178 19.93 -15.33 -5.19
N ILE A 179 19.40 -14.90 -6.34
CA ILE A 179 20.00 -15.11 -7.66
C ILE A 179 21.31 -14.35 -7.79
N ASP A 180 21.41 -13.14 -7.27
CA ASP A 180 22.62 -12.32 -7.30
C ASP A 180 23.75 -12.94 -6.44
N LYS A 181 23.40 -13.66 -5.37
CA LYS A 181 24.37 -14.34 -4.49
C LYS A 181 24.87 -15.68 -5.02
N ASN A 182 24.11 -16.37 -5.87
CA ASN A 182 24.38 -17.77 -6.25
C ASN A 182 24.36 -18.05 -7.77
N CYS A 183 24.54 -17.05 -8.60
CA CYS A 183 24.26 -17.07 -10.05
C CYS A 183 25.11 -18.05 -10.88
N GLN A 184 26.11 -18.72 -10.33
CA GLN A 184 26.99 -19.57 -11.12
C GLN A 184 26.55 -21.05 -11.24
N THR A 185 25.77 -21.60 -10.32
CA THR A 185 25.59 -23.06 -10.22
C THR A 185 24.18 -23.60 -10.50
N GLN A 186 23.12 -22.78 -10.54
CA GLN A 186 21.73 -23.24 -10.66
C GLN A 186 20.84 -22.43 -11.63
N LYS A 187 21.39 -21.92 -12.72
CA LYS A 187 20.65 -21.08 -13.70
C LYS A 187 19.35 -21.71 -14.21
N GLY A 188 19.31 -23.02 -14.40
CA GLY A 188 18.13 -23.72 -14.93
C GLY A 188 16.97 -23.79 -13.94
N PHE A 189 17.25 -24.09 -12.67
CA PHE A 189 16.22 -24.22 -11.63
C PHE A 189 15.62 -22.86 -11.26
N CYS A 190 16.46 -21.84 -11.11
CA CYS A 190 16.02 -20.47 -10.85
C CYS A 190 15.14 -19.93 -11.99
N MET A 191 15.53 -20.21 -13.25
CA MET A 191 14.74 -19.76 -14.40
C MET A 191 13.39 -20.47 -14.49
N ALA A 192 13.33 -21.77 -14.21
CA ALA A 192 12.09 -22.53 -14.15
C ALA A 192 11.16 -22.03 -13.02
N ALA A 193 11.71 -21.75 -11.84
CA ALA A 193 10.95 -21.18 -10.71
C ALA A 193 10.39 -19.79 -11.05
N VAL A 194 11.20 -18.92 -11.66
CA VAL A 194 10.75 -17.59 -12.13
C VAL A 194 9.63 -17.73 -13.16
N ILE A 195 9.80 -18.59 -14.18
CA ILE A 195 8.79 -18.83 -15.21
C ILE A 195 7.49 -19.36 -14.58
N PHE A 196 7.58 -20.31 -13.65
CA PHE A 196 6.41 -20.88 -12.95
C PHE A 196 5.66 -19.79 -12.17
N VAL A 197 6.37 -18.98 -11.38
CA VAL A 197 5.75 -17.91 -10.59
C VAL A 197 5.17 -16.83 -11.50
N VAL A 198 5.85 -16.45 -12.57
CA VAL A 198 5.32 -15.50 -13.57
C VAL A 198 4.06 -16.07 -14.24
N MET A 199 4.04 -17.36 -14.63
CA MET A 199 2.86 -17.99 -15.21
C MET A 199 1.67 -17.99 -14.23
N VAL A 200 1.89 -18.39 -12.97
CA VAL A 200 0.85 -18.35 -11.92
C VAL A 200 0.33 -16.93 -11.74
N THR A 201 1.22 -15.95 -11.66
CA THR A 201 0.85 -14.53 -11.49
C THR A 201 0.05 -14.01 -12.69
N VAL A 202 0.45 -14.33 -13.93
CA VAL A 202 -0.28 -13.94 -15.15
C VAL A 202 -1.67 -14.59 -15.21
N ILE A 203 -1.81 -15.85 -14.82
CA ILE A 203 -3.11 -16.53 -14.76
C ILE A 203 -4.02 -15.87 -13.72
N GLU A 204 -3.49 -15.52 -12.56
CA GLU A 204 -4.23 -14.85 -11.49
C GLU A 204 -4.62 -13.41 -11.88
N PHE A 205 -3.72 -12.64 -12.49
CA PHE A 205 -4.03 -11.30 -13.00
C PHE A 205 -5.06 -11.30 -14.13
N SER A 206 -5.00 -12.28 -15.05
CA SER A 206 -5.99 -12.43 -16.11
C SER A 206 -7.38 -12.75 -15.57
N TRP A 207 -7.45 -13.42 -14.43
CA TRP A 207 -8.70 -13.74 -13.76
C TRP A 207 -9.23 -12.52 -12.97
N LEU A 208 -8.37 -11.80 -12.25
CA LEU A 208 -8.70 -10.53 -11.59
C LEU A 208 -9.18 -9.47 -12.60
N GLY A 209 -8.55 -9.38 -13.77
CA GLY A 209 -8.99 -8.51 -14.85
C GLY A 209 -10.39 -8.82 -15.36
N ARG A 210 -10.77 -10.11 -15.43
CA ARG A 210 -12.14 -10.54 -15.80
C ARG A 210 -13.19 -10.24 -14.73
N MET A 211 -12.81 -10.21 -13.45
CA MET A 211 -13.70 -9.79 -12.37
C MET A 211 -13.85 -8.27 -12.28
N ALA A 212 -12.79 -7.51 -12.57
CA ALA A 212 -12.81 -6.06 -12.57
C ALA A 212 -13.64 -5.48 -13.75
N SER A 213 -13.76 -6.21 -14.87
CA SER A 213 -14.55 -5.77 -16.03
C SER A 213 -16.06 -5.89 -15.85
N GLY A 214 -16.53 -6.51 -14.77
CA GLY A 214 -17.96 -6.62 -14.43
C GLY A 214 -18.52 -5.52 -13.51
N GLY A 215 -17.72 -4.55 -13.11
CA GLY A 215 -18.15 -3.46 -12.23
C GLY A 215 -17.81 -2.09 -12.82
N GLU A 216 -18.79 -1.17 -12.80
CA GLU A 216 -18.72 0.17 -13.40
C GLU A 216 -17.69 1.14 -12.81
N ASN A 217 -16.82 0.71 -11.90
CA ASN A 217 -15.76 1.52 -11.30
C ASN A 217 -14.38 1.09 -11.80
N ALA A 218 -14.13 1.26 -13.13
CA ALA A 218 -12.79 1.11 -13.68
C ALA A 218 -11.87 2.21 -13.12
N PHE A 219 -10.86 1.81 -12.38
CA PHE A 219 -9.78 2.64 -11.89
C PHE A 219 -9.17 3.42 -13.06
N ILE A 220 -9.07 4.73 -12.95
CA ILE A 220 -8.58 5.62 -14.03
C ILE A 220 -7.20 5.20 -14.56
N TYR A 221 -6.37 4.55 -13.74
CA TYR A 221 -5.04 4.06 -14.12
C TYR A 221 -5.02 2.87 -15.10
N PHE A 222 -6.14 2.19 -15.35
CA PHE A 222 -6.23 1.07 -16.30
C PHE A 222 -6.88 1.44 -17.64
N ARG A 223 -7.10 2.73 -17.91
CA ARG A 223 -7.67 3.24 -19.16
C ARG A 223 -6.66 3.90 -20.11
N PHE A 224 -5.35 3.69 -19.87
CA PHE A 224 -4.29 4.15 -20.81
C PHE A 224 -3.55 2.96 -21.40
#